data_f4a53cdfa25fbc008781e45f5cf7cbf4
#
_entry.id   f4a53cdfa25fbc008781e45f5cf7cbf4
#
_cell.length_a   1.000
_cell.length_b   1.000
_cell.length_c   1.000
_cell.angle_alpha   90.00
_cell.angle_beta   90.00
_cell.angle_gamma   90.00
#
_symmetry.space_group_name_H-M   'P 1'
#
loop_
_entity.id
_entity.type
_entity.pdbx_description
1 polymer ?
#
loop_
_entity_poly.entity_id
_entity_poly.type
_entity_poly.pdbx_seq_one_letter_code
_entity_poly.pdbx_strand_id
1 'polypeptide(L)'
;MNGYTIAVVGATGAVGTKMIQMLEQATFPINEVKLLASKRSAGKKALFNGKEIEIQETTADSFENVDIALFSAGGSISKQFAPEAVKRGAVVIDNTSAYRMDAEVPLVVPEVNEEAIRSHKGIIANPNCSTIQMMVALEPIRKQYGLDRVIVSTYQAVSGAGVSAVKEMKEQAQHMLNGEPYEAAILPSGGDKKHFPIAFNALPQIDLFTEDGYTFEELKMINETKKIMGDDHIKVSATCVRIPVISGHSESVYIEVKEEGASVASIQELMKNAPGVELQDDPANQVYPTALEAAGSHRFQTQRL
;
A
#
# COMPACT_ATOMS: atom_id res chain seq x y z
N MET A 1 -32.10 1.32 -2.12
CA MET A 1 -31.02 0.95 -3.07
C MET A 1 -30.53 -0.43 -2.67
N ASN A 2 -30.44 -1.36 -3.60
CA ASN A 2 -29.80 -2.64 -3.31
C ASN A 2 -28.32 -2.36 -3.05
N GLY A 3 -27.76 -2.96 -1.98
CA GLY A 3 -26.33 -2.82 -1.68
C GLY A 3 -25.45 -3.59 -2.65
N TYR A 4 -24.13 -3.34 -2.61
CA TYR A 4 -23.13 -4.02 -3.44
C TYR A 4 -22.78 -5.40 -2.89
N THR A 5 -22.56 -6.35 -3.79
CA THR A 5 -21.89 -7.62 -3.49
C THR A 5 -20.40 -7.47 -3.73
N ILE A 6 -19.60 -7.65 -2.68
CA ILE A 6 -18.15 -7.42 -2.74
C ILE A 6 -17.41 -8.73 -2.50
N ALA A 7 -16.44 -9.04 -3.37
CA ALA A 7 -15.53 -10.14 -3.17
C ALA A 7 -14.16 -9.64 -2.66
N VAL A 8 -13.59 -10.30 -1.65
CA VAL A 8 -12.22 -10.06 -1.17
C VAL A 8 -11.37 -11.27 -1.50
N VAL A 9 -10.47 -11.13 -2.48
CA VAL A 9 -9.55 -12.19 -2.93
C VAL A 9 -8.24 -12.08 -2.16
N GLY A 10 -7.88 -13.12 -1.42
CA GLY A 10 -6.77 -13.11 -0.45
C GLY A 10 -7.24 -12.77 0.96
N ALA A 11 -8.46 -13.09 1.31
CA ALA A 11 -9.14 -12.76 2.57
C ALA A 11 -8.36 -13.18 3.84
N THR A 12 -7.48 -14.19 3.77
CA THR A 12 -6.67 -14.68 4.90
C THR A 12 -5.31 -13.98 5.05
N GLY A 13 -4.93 -13.13 4.09
CA GLY A 13 -3.69 -12.37 4.14
C GLY A 13 -3.81 -11.11 5.03
N ALA A 14 -2.67 -10.51 5.39
CA ALA A 14 -2.65 -9.28 6.20
C ALA A 14 -3.47 -8.15 5.57
N VAL A 15 -3.29 -7.93 4.27
CA VAL A 15 -4.03 -6.89 3.52
C VAL A 15 -5.50 -7.27 3.38
N GLY A 16 -5.82 -8.52 3.02
CA GLY A 16 -7.21 -8.98 2.88
C GLY A 16 -8.00 -8.85 4.19
N THR A 17 -7.38 -9.20 5.33
CA THR A 17 -7.99 -9.00 6.66
C THR A 17 -8.25 -7.51 6.93
N LYS A 18 -7.33 -6.63 6.55
CA LYS A 18 -7.52 -5.19 6.70
C LYS A 18 -8.62 -4.66 5.79
N MET A 19 -8.72 -5.15 4.54
CA MET A 19 -9.83 -4.83 3.64
C MET A 19 -11.18 -5.19 4.24
N ILE A 20 -11.30 -6.37 4.86
CA ILE A 20 -12.53 -6.79 5.54
C ILE A 20 -12.90 -5.80 6.66
N GLN A 21 -11.93 -5.42 7.50
CA GLN A 21 -12.14 -4.44 8.58
C GLN A 21 -12.56 -3.06 8.03
N MET A 22 -11.99 -2.63 6.90
CA MET A 22 -12.36 -1.36 6.27
C MET A 22 -13.77 -1.41 5.67
N LEU A 23 -14.19 -2.53 5.10
CA LEU A 23 -15.55 -2.72 4.60
C LEU A 23 -16.59 -2.68 5.72
N GLU A 24 -16.25 -3.09 6.96
CA GLU A 24 -17.15 -2.92 8.14
C GLU A 24 -17.44 -1.45 8.47
N GLN A 25 -16.54 -0.54 8.07
CA GLN A 25 -16.66 0.90 8.28
C GLN A 25 -17.17 1.66 7.05
N ALA A 26 -17.52 0.94 5.98
CA ALA A 26 -17.95 1.53 4.73
C ALA A 26 -19.27 2.32 4.91
N THR A 27 -19.33 3.49 4.28
CA THR A 27 -20.52 4.37 4.32
C THR A 27 -21.53 4.08 3.21
N PHE A 28 -21.18 3.22 2.26
CA PHE A 28 -22.07 2.77 1.20
C PHE A 28 -22.72 1.43 1.56
N PRO A 29 -23.90 1.10 1.01
CA PRO A 29 -24.61 -0.12 1.36
C PRO A 29 -23.92 -1.37 0.80
N ILE A 30 -23.64 -2.33 1.67
CA ILE A 30 -23.12 -3.66 1.31
C ILE A 30 -24.22 -4.68 1.54
N ASN A 31 -24.54 -5.45 0.50
CA ASN A 31 -25.53 -6.52 0.52
C ASN A 31 -24.90 -7.85 0.93
N GLU A 32 -23.74 -8.17 0.35
CA GLU A 32 -23.03 -9.42 0.58
C GLU A 32 -21.52 -9.22 0.50
N VAL A 33 -20.78 -9.97 1.33
CA VAL A 33 -19.32 -10.06 1.21
C VAL A 33 -18.94 -11.51 0.98
N LYS A 34 -18.22 -11.79 -0.12
CA LYS A 34 -17.64 -13.09 -0.43
C LYS A 34 -16.16 -13.08 -0.08
N LEU A 35 -15.74 -13.98 0.80
CA LEU A 35 -14.35 -14.11 1.23
C LEU A 35 -13.69 -15.24 0.46
N LEU A 36 -12.70 -14.89 -0.37
CA LEU A 36 -12.06 -15.80 -1.31
C LEU A 36 -10.58 -15.98 -0.97
N ALA A 37 -10.10 -17.22 -1.00
CA ALA A 37 -8.70 -17.54 -0.76
C ALA A 37 -8.28 -18.81 -1.52
N SER A 38 -7.05 -19.29 -1.29
CA SER A 38 -6.58 -20.55 -1.85
C SER A 38 -7.34 -21.75 -1.26
N LYS A 39 -7.37 -22.86 -1.97
CA LYS A 39 -7.95 -24.14 -1.52
C LYS A 39 -7.53 -24.53 -0.11
N ARG A 40 -6.26 -24.26 0.28
CA ARG A 40 -5.74 -24.54 1.63
C ARG A 40 -6.46 -23.76 2.74
N SER A 41 -7.04 -22.62 2.41
CA SER A 41 -7.73 -21.74 3.35
C SER A 41 -9.25 -21.83 3.26
N ALA A 42 -9.81 -22.50 2.27
CA ALA A 42 -11.24 -22.75 2.13
C ALA A 42 -11.76 -23.54 3.34
N GLY A 43 -13.01 -23.23 3.74
CA GLY A 43 -13.65 -23.79 4.93
C GLY A 43 -13.30 -23.08 6.25
N LYS A 44 -12.27 -22.22 6.28
CA LYS A 44 -12.03 -21.34 7.43
C LYS A 44 -13.11 -20.27 7.49
N LYS A 45 -13.26 -19.63 8.65
CA LYS A 45 -14.22 -18.56 8.86
C LYS A 45 -13.52 -17.27 9.22
N ALA A 46 -14.11 -16.15 8.81
CA ALA A 46 -13.73 -14.81 9.25
C ALA A 46 -14.98 -14.04 9.67
N LEU A 47 -14.81 -13.05 10.55
CA LEU A 47 -15.90 -12.20 10.99
C LEU A 47 -16.08 -11.00 10.04
N PHE A 48 -17.33 -10.66 9.76
CA PHE A 48 -17.73 -9.42 9.12
C PHE A 48 -19.02 -8.93 9.78
N ASN A 49 -19.01 -7.72 10.34
CA ASN A 49 -20.13 -7.16 11.11
C ASN A 49 -20.67 -8.13 12.18
N GLY A 50 -19.77 -8.82 12.90
CA GLY A 50 -20.12 -9.77 13.95
C GLY A 50 -20.68 -11.11 13.46
N LYS A 51 -20.78 -11.34 12.15
CA LYS A 51 -21.24 -12.61 11.55
C LYS A 51 -20.05 -13.41 11.02
N GLU A 52 -20.06 -14.71 11.24
CA GLU A 52 -19.10 -15.62 10.62
C GLU A 52 -19.42 -15.80 9.14
N ILE A 53 -18.44 -15.55 8.28
CA ILE A 53 -18.49 -15.83 6.85
C ILE A 53 -17.47 -16.91 6.54
N GLU A 54 -17.89 -17.96 5.85
CA GLU A 54 -17.01 -19.02 5.38
C GLU A 54 -16.15 -18.52 4.21
N ILE A 55 -14.85 -18.81 4.29
CA ILE A 55 -13.89 -18.50 3.24
C ILE A 55 -13.99 -19.60 2.16
N GLN A 56 -14.22 -19.21 0.93
CA GLN A 56 -14.35 -20.08 -0.21
C GLN A 56 -13.05 -20.16 -1.01
N GLU A 57 -12.87 -21.24 -1.77
CA GLU A 57 -11.82 -21.33 -2.77
C GLU A 57 -12.07 -20.31 -3.89
N THR A 58 -11.02 -19.59 -4.31
CA THR A 58 -11.11 -18.69 -5.46
C THR A 58 -11.17 -19.49 -6.75
N THR A 59 -12.30 -19.41 -7.44
CA THR A 59 -12.54 -19.98 -8.77
C THR A 59 -13.12 -18.93 -9.69
N ALA A 60 -13.20 -19.19 -10.99
CA ALA A 60 -13.85 -18.27 -11.93
C ALA A 60 -15.31 -18.00 -11.54
N ASP A 61 -16.03 -19.02 -11.09
CA ASP A 61 -17.45 -18.92 -10.74
C ASP A 61 -17.70 -18.19 -9.41
N SER A 62 -16.67 -18.00 -8.59
CA SER A 62 -16.75 -17.21 -7.36
C SER A 62 -17.20 -15.76 -7.61
N PHE A 63 -17.01 -15.25 -8.82
CA PHE A 63 -17.33 -13.88 -9.21
C PHE A 63 -18.75 -13.70 -9.79
N GLU A 64 -19.56 -14.74 -9.83
CA GLU A 64 -20.97 -14.62 -10.21
C GLU A 64 -21.71 -13.66 -9.26
N ASN A 65 -22.42 -12.68 -9.84
CA ASN A 65 -23.17 -11.64 -9.11
C ASN A 65 -22.29 -10.80 -8.14
N VAL A 66 -21.02 -10.61 -8.46
CA VAL A 66 -20.12 -9.70 -7.73
C VAL A 66 -20.09 -8.36 -8.45
N ASP A 67 -20.32 -7.27 -7.72
CA ASP A 67 -20.23 -5.90 -8.26
C ASP A 67 -18.79 -5.38 -8.19
N ILE A 68 -18.09 -5.63 -7.08
CA ILE A 68 -16.73 -5.15 -6.82
C ILE A 68 -15.87 -6.28 -6.29
N ALA A 69 -14.68 -6.47 -6.85
CA ALA A 69 -13.74 -7.48 -6.41
C ALA A 69 -12.40 -6.83 -5.99
N LEU A 70 -12.05 -6.94 -4.70
CA LEU A 70 -10.80 -6.43 -4.12
C LEU A 70 -9.75 -7.53 -4.13
N PHE A 71 -8.63 -7.32 -4.82
CA PHE A 71 -7.57 -8.31 -4.99
C PHE A 71 -6.34 -8.00 -4.14
N SER A 72 -5.90 -8.97 -3.32
CA SER A 72 -4.69 -8.88 -2.50
C SER A 72 -3.92 -10.21 -2.37
N ALA A 73 -4.16 -11.16 -3.27
CA ALA A 73 -3.62 -12.53 -3.18
C ALA A 73 -2.29 -12.73 -3.94
N GLY A 74 -1.68 -11.65 -4.44
CA GLY A 74 -0.45 -11.67 -5.25
C GLY A 74 -0.71 -11.62 -6.76
N GLY A 75 0.31 -11.14 -7.51
CA GLY A 75 0.15 -10.77 -8.92
C GLY A 75 -0.24 -11.94 -9.85
N SER A 76 0.20 -13.15 -9.57
CA SER A 76 -0.19 -14.34 -10.37
C SER A 76 -1.69 -14.63 -10.25
N ILE A 77 -2.23 -14.50 -9.05
CA ILE A 77 -3.67 -14.70 -8.78
C ILE A 77 -4.47 -13.57 -9.45
N SER A 78 -4.01 -12.33 -9.37
CA SER A 78 -4.65 -11.21 -10.07
C SER A 78 -4.67 -11.44 -11.58
N LYS A 79 -3.55 -11.80 -12.18
CA LYS A 79 -3.48 -12.11 -13.62
C LYS A 79 -4.42 -13.25 -14.04
N GLN A 80 -4.59 -14.24 -13.19
CA GLN A 80 -5.47 -15.38 -13.45
C GLN A 80 -6.94 -15.02 -13.32
N PHE A 81 -7.35 -14.33 -12.26
CA PHE A 81 -8.77 -14.20 -11.89
C PHE A 81 -9.36 -12.81 -12.11
N ALA A 82 -8.57 -11.73 -12.20
CA ALA A 82 -9.14 -10.41 -12.47
C ALA A 82 -9.88 -10.35 -13.81
N PRO A 83 -9.36 -10.92 -14.92
CA PRO A 83 -10.11 -10.99 -16.18
C PRO A 83 -11.41 -11.82 -16.06
N GLU A 84 -11.41 -12.87 -15.24
CA GLU A 84 -12.61 -13.70 -15.01
C GLU A 84 -13.68 -12.95 -14.22
N ALA A 85 -13.28 -12.12 -13.24
CA ALA A 85 -14.18 -11.23 -12.50
C ALA A 85 -14.82 -10.18 -13.44
N VAL A 86 -13.99 -9.54 -14.27
CA VAL A 86 -14.46 -8.53 -15.26
C VAL A 86 -15.44 -9.14 -16.26
N LYS A 87 -15.17 -10.35 -16.78
CA LYS A 87 -16.10 -11.06 -17.69
C LYS A 87 -17.48 -11.29 -17.08
N ARG A 88 -17.56 -11.40 -15.75
CA ARG A 88 -18.82 -11.60 -14.99
C ARG A 88 -19.44 -10.29 -14.51
N GLY A 89 -18.90 -9.16 -14.96
CA GLY A 89 -19.44 -7.81 -14.70
C GLY A 89 -18.90 -7.12 -13.45
N ALA A 90 -17.96 -7.73 -12.71
CA ALA A 90 -17.36 -7.09 -11.56
C ALA A 90 -16.35 -6.01 -11.97
N VAL A 91 -16.28 -4.91 -11.21
CA VAL A 91 -15.16 -4.00 -11.24
C VAL A 91 -14.09 -4.51 -10.28
N VAL A 92 -12.89 -4.71 -10.78
CA VAL A 92 -11.74 -5.17 -10.01
C VAL A 92 -10.93 -3.98 -9.50
N ILE A 93 -10.64 -3.96 -8.19
CA ILE A 93 -9.65 -3.07 -7.58
C ILE A 93 -8.47 -3.95 -7.15
N ASP A 94 -7.37 -3.87 -7.90
CA ASP A 94 -6.21 -4.72 -7.71
C ASP A 94 -5.11 -4.03 -6.90
N ASN A 95 -4.87 -4.51 -5.68
CA ASN A 95 -3.79 -4.03 -4.82
C ASN A 95 -2.43 -4.68 -5.14
N THR A 96 -2.36 -5.63 -6.06
CA THR A 96 -1.08 -6.25 -6.45
C THR A 96 -0.33 -5.38 -7.46
N SER A 97 0.90 -5.76 -7.79
CA SER A 97 1.66 -5.05 -8.83
C SER A 97 1.31 -5.49 -10.26
N ALA A 98 0.35 -6.41 -10.44
CA ALA A 98 0.10 -7.08 -11.71
C ALA A 98 -0.26 -6.15 -12.86
N TYR A 99 -1.03 -5.10 -12.58
CA TYR A 99 -1.60 -4.19 -13.59
C TYR A 99 -1.15 -2.74 -13.44
N ARG A 100 -0.33 -2.40 -12.42
CA ARG A 100 0.01 -1.01 -12.12
C ARG A 100 0.63 -0.26 -13.29
N MET A 101 1.49 -0.92 -14.06
CA MET A 101 2.17 -0.31 -15.20
C MET A 101 1.54 -0.65 -16.56
N ASP A 102 0.39 -1.33 -16.57
CA ASP A 102 -0.39 -1.56 -17.79
C ASP A 102 -0.97 -0.22 -18.28
N ALA A 103 -0.75 0.10 -19.56
CA ALA A 103 -1.18 1.37 -20.14
C ALA A 103 -2.72 1.53 -20.21
N GLU A 104 -3.45 0.42 -20.25
CA GLU A 104 -4.91 0.42 -20.32
C GLU A 104 -5.60 0.37 -18.95
N VAL A 105 -4.81 0.18 -17.88
CA VAL A 105 -5.33 0.11 -16.51
C VAL A 105 -4.96 1.38 -15.75
N PRO A 106 -5.94 2.16 -15.25
CA PRO A 106 -5.66 3.33 -14.45
C PRO A 106 -5.03 2.94 -13.12
N LEU A 107 -3.97 3.65 -12.73
CA LEU A 107 -3.31 3.56 -11.44
C LEU A 107 -3.79 4.73 -10.60
N VAL A 108 -4.54 4.48 -9.52
CA VAL A 108 -5.35 5.52 -8.88
C VAL A 108 -4.99 5.71 -7.41
N VAL A 109 -4.77 6.96 -7.04
CA VAL A 109 -4.83 7.50 -5.69
C VAL A 109 -5.97 8.52 -5.67
N PRO A 110 -7.11 8.27 -5.01
CA PRO A 110 -8.30 9.13 -5.12
C PRO A 110 -8.02 10.60 -4.83
N GLU A 111 -7.19 10.92 -3.85
CA GLU A 111 -6.84 12.30 -3.48
C GLU A 111 -5.99 13.03 -4.54
N VAL A 112 -5.43 12.27 -5.49
CA VAL A 112 -4.49 12.79 -6.50
C VAL A 112 -5.11 12.82 -7.90
N ASN A 113 -5.65 11.69 -8.36
CA ASN A 113 -6.09 11.48 -9.73
C ASN A 113 -7.40 10.70 -9.85
N GLU A 114 -8.40 11.01 -9.01
CA GLU A 114 -9.72 10.36 -9.00
C GLU A 114 -10.33 10.24 -10.40
N GLU A 115 -10.16 11.26 -11.24
CA GLU A 115 -10.69 11.28 -12.62
C GLU A 115 -10.23 10.09 -13.47
N ALA A 116 -9.05 9.54 -13.18
CA ALA A 116 -8.52 8.39 -13.89
C ALA A 116 -9.39 7.13 -13.73
N ILE A 117 -10.18 7.05 -12.66
CA ILE A 117 -11.14 5.95 -12.44
C ILE A 117 -12.07 5.80 -13.66
N ARG A 118 -12.51 6.90 -14.26
CA ARG A 118 -13.47 6.89 -15.36
C ARG A 118 -12.99 6.21 -16.64
N SER A 119 -11.66 6.02 -16.75
CA SER A 119 -11.04 5.38 -17.92
C SER A 119 -10.91 3.86 -17.80
N HIS A 120 -11.29 3.25 -16.65
CA HIS A 120 -11.11 1.82 -16.44
C HIS A 120 -11.90 0.96 -17.44
N LYS A 121 -11.32 -0.16 -17.82
CA LYS A 121 -11.95 -1.22 -18.63
C LYS A 121 -12.33 -2.44 -17.79
N GLY A 122 -12.75 -2.20 -16.55
CA GLY A 122 -13.09 -3.23 -15.57
C GLY A 122 -12.04 -3.47 -14.49
N ILE A 123 -10.79 -3.04 -14.69
CA ILE A 123 -9.72 -3.15 -13.69
C ILE A 123 -9.21 -1.76 -13.34
N ILE A 124 -9.03 -1.51 -12.03
CA ILE A 124 -8.40 -0.33 -11.45
C ILE A 124 -7.23 -0.83 -10.61
N ALA A 125 -6.03 -0.32 -10.83
CA ALA A 125 -4.86 -0.67 -10.03
C ALA A 125 -4.70 0.28 -8.84
N ASN A 126 -4.45 -0.30 -7.67
CA ASN A 126 -4.06 0.43 -6.46
C ASN A 126 -2.54 0.46 -6.37
N PRO A 127 -1.91 1.63 -6.15
CA PRO A 127 -0.46 1.76 -6.17
C PRO A 127 0.26 1.04 -5.01
N ASN A 128 1.58 1.12 -5.03
CA ASN A 128 2.45 0.71 -3.94
C ASN A 128 2.17 1.54 -2.68
N CYS A 129 2.28 0.91 -1.50
CA CYS A 129 1.94 1.54 -0.22
C CYS A 129 2.78 2.79 0.08
N SER A 130 4.08 2.76 -0.19
CA SER A 130 4.95 3.93 -0.01
C SER A 130 4.64 5.00 -1.05
N THR A 131 4.39 4.61 -2.31
CA THR A 131 3.97 5.56 -3.35
C THR A 131 2.69 6.31 -2.97
N ILE A 132 1.65 5.60 -2.48
CA ILE A 132 0.37 6.24 -2.13
C ILE A 132 0.56 7.36 -1.11
N GLN A 133 1.21 7.08 0.01
CA GLN A 133 1.37 8.08 1.08
C GLN A 133 2.18 9.28 0.63
N MET A 134 3.24 9.07 -0.16
CA MET A 134 4.04 10.13 -0.74
C MET A 134 3.19 10.99 -1.70
N MET A 135 2.39 10.37 -2.57
CA MET A 135 1.55 11.08 -3.55
C MET A 135 0.52 11.97 -2.88
N VAL A 136 -0.18 11.47 -1.84
CA VAL A 136 -1.19 12.27 -1.10
C VAL A 136 -0.55 13.50 -0.46
N ALA A 137 0.66 13.35 0.11
CA ALA A 137 1.38 14.48 0.71
C ALA A 137 1.92 15.48 -0.34
N LEU A 138 2.38 15.00 -1.50
CA LEU A 138 2.99 15.87 -2.51
C LEU A 138 1.99 16.56 -3.44
N GLU A 139 0.79 16.02 -3.61
CA GLU A 139 -0.20 16.55 -4.57
C GLU A 139 -0.61 18.00 -4.31
N PRO A 140 -0.88 18.45 -3.07
CA PRO A 140 -1.17 19.85 -2.80
C PRO A 140 -0.04 20.79 -3.22
N ILE A 141 1.21 20.38 -2.97
CA ILE A 141 2.41 21.14 -3.35
C ILE A 141 2.54 21.16 -4.88
N ARG A 142 2.37 20.02 -5.52
CA ARG A 142 2.44 19.89 -6.98
C ARG A 142 1.41 20.77 -7.68
N LYS A 143 0.19 20.81 -7.19
CA LYS A 143 -0.87 21.66 -7.76
C LYS A 143 -0.56 23.14 -7.64
N GLN A 144 0.07 23.55 -6.55
CA GLN A 144 0.35 24.96 -6.29
C GLN A 144 1.65 25.44 -6.93
N TYR A 145 2.71 24.64 -6.87
CA TYR A 145 4.07 25.07 -7.24
C TYR A 145 4.72 24.22 -8.34
N GLY A 146 4.05 23.16 -8.80
CA GLY A 146 4.69 22.15 -9.66
C GLY A 146 5.78 21.36 -8.93
N LEU A 147 6.18 20.22 -9.48
CA LEU A 147 7.32 19.44 -8.99
C LEU A 147 8.31 19.19 -10.12
N ASP A 148 9.60 19.44 -9.88
CA ASP A 148 10.70 19.09 -10.80
C ASP A 148 11.42 17.82 -10.35
N ARG A 149 11.68 17.69 -9.03
CA ARG A 149 12.42 16.56 -8.47
C ARG A 149 11.84 16.09 -7.14
N VAL A 150 11.91 14.78 -6.94
CA VAL A 150 11.60 14.10 -5.67
C VAL A 150 12.75 13.17 -5.34
N ILE A 151 13.34 13.33 -4.16
CA ILE A 151 14.31 12.39 -3.58
C ILE A 151 13.69 11.86 -2.30
N VAL A 152 13.52 10.55 -2.22
CA VAL A 152 12.84 9.92 -1.08
C VAL A 152 13.68 8.81 -0.47
N SER A 153 13.77 8.80 0.86
CA SER A 153 14.23 7.66 1.64
C SER A 153 13.08 7.13 2.47
N THR A 154 12.77 5.85 2.32
CA THR A 154 11.69 5.22 3.08
C THR A 154 12.22 4.47 4.29
N TYR A 155 11.41 4.42 5.34
CA TYR A 155 11.60 3.62 6.55
C TYR A 155 10.38 2.71 6.68
N GLN A 156 10.45 1.52 6.02
CA GLN A 156 9.26 0.68 5.83
C GLN A 156 9.11 -0.38 6.91
N ALA A 157 7.91 -0.46 7.43
CA ALA A 157 7.52 -1.43 8.43
C ALA A 157 7.51 -2.87 7.89
N VAL A 158 7.77 -3.84 8.76
CA VAL A 158 7.87 -5.27 8.42
C VAL A 158 6.55 -5.87 7.94
N SER A 159 5.39 -5.29 8.33
CA SER A 159 4.08 -5.75 7.88
C SER A 159 3.90 -5.77 6.36
N GLY A 160 4.64 -4.92 5.63
CA GLY A 160 4.68 -4.94 4.17
C GLY A 160 5.18 -6.26 3.56
N ALA A 161 6.00 -7.01 4.32
CA ALA A 161 6.46 -8.36 3.94
C ALA A 161 5.53 -9.49 4.47
N GLY A 162 4.42 -9.14 5.11
CA GLY A 162 3.40 -10.08 5.57
C GLY A 162 3.53 -10.53 7.03
N VAL A 163 2.52 -11.30 7.46
CA VAL A 163 2.39 -11.76 8.87
C VAL A 163 3.59 -12.59 9.32
N SER A 164 4.13 -13.43 8.44
CA SER A 164 5.27 -14.29 8.76
C SER A 164 6.53 -13.49 9.07
N ALA A 165 6.78 -12.40 8.34
CA ALA A 165 7.93 -11.53 8.58
C ALA A 165 7.81 -10.79 9.93
N VAL A 166 6.60 -10.34 10.29
CA VAL A 166 6.35 -9.74 11.61
C VAL A 166 6.58 -10.75 12.73
N LYS A 167 6.14 -12.00 12.54
CA LYS A 167 6.38 -13.07 13.50
C LYS A 167 7.87 -13.33 13.67
N GLU A 168 8.59 -13.52 12.56
CA GLU A 168 10.05 -13.75 12.56
C GLU A 168 10.80 -12.61 13.26
N MET A 169 10.45 -11.35 12.98
CA MET A 169 11.05 -10.19 13.66
C MET A 169 10.88 -10.25 15.19
N LYS A 170 9.68 -10.61 15.67
CA LYS A 170 9.41 -10.70 17.11
C LYS A 170 10.20 -11.83 17.76
N GLU A 171 10.29 -12.98 17.11
CA GLU A 171 11.07 -14.13 17.56
C GLU A 171 12.57 -13.80 17.59
N GLN A 172 13.09 -13.16 16.54
CA GLN A 172 14.48 -12.66 16.50
C GLN A 172 14.77 -11.71 17.67
N ALA A 173 13.89 -10.73 17.90
CA ALA A 173 14.08 -9.76 18.99
C ALA A 173 14.12 -10.46 20.36
N GLN A 174 13.23 -11.40 20.61
CA GLN A 174 13.19 -12.16 21.86
C GLN A 174 14.45 -13.00 22.07
N HIS A 175 14.88 -13.73 21.03
CA HIS A 175 16.08 -14.57 21.08
C HIS A 175 17.34 -13.72 21.29
N MET A 176 17.48 -12.60 20.54
CA MET A 176 18.61 -11.70 20.70
C MET A 176 18.73 -11.12 22.10
N LEU A 177 17.59 -10.73 22.72
CA LEU A 177 17.58 -10.20 24.09
C LEU A 177 17.95 -11.28 25.15
N ASN A 178 17.63 -12.54 24.86
CA ASN A 178 17.99 -13.67 25.73
C ASN A 178 19.42 -14.19 25.49
N GLY A 179 20.13 -13.71 24.46
CA GLY A 179 21.41 -14.28 24.04
C GLY A 179 21.30 -15.66 23.39
N GLU A 180 20.13 -15.97 22.81
CA GLU A 180 19.80 -17.22 22.15
C GLU A 180 20.06 -17.16 20.62
N PRO A 181 20.33 -18.29 19.97
CA PRO A 181 20.40 -18.34 18.51
C PRO A 181 19.08 -17.94 17.87
N TYR A 182 19.15 -17.26 16.71
CA TYR A 182 17.98 -16.85 15.93
C TYR A 182 18.18 -17.19 14.45
N GLU A 183 17.08 -17.28 13.72
CA GLU A 183 17.06 -17.53 12.29
C GLU A 183 16.62 -16.28 11.51
N ALA A 184 17.04 -16.18 10.26
CA ALA A 184 16.58 -15.21 9.27
C ALA A 184 16.27 -15.96 7.98
N ALA A 185 14.99 -16.02 7.59
CA ALA A 185 14.50 -16.82 6.48
C ALA A 185 13.59 -16.06 5.50
N ILE A 186 13.16 -14.84 5.84
CA ILE A 186 12.12 -14.12 5.09
C ILE A 186 12.67 -12.86 4.44
N LEU A 187 13.44 -12.06 5.17
CA LEU A 187 13.91 -10.75 4.68
C LEU A 187 15.36 -10.80 4.17
N PRO A 188 15.70 -9.97 3.16
CA PRO A 188 14.91 -8.86 2.61
C PRO A 188 13.77 -9.29 1.66
N SER A 189 13.90 -10.42 0.98
CA SER A 189 12.89 -10.99 0.09
C SER A 189 12.94 -12.51 0.12
N GLY A 190 11.79 -13.17 0.04
CA GLY A 190 11.69 -14.63 -0.04
C GLY A 190 12.35 -15.24 -1.29
N GLY A 191 12.67 -14.43 -2.31
CA GLY A 191 13.38 -14.85 -3.52
C GLY A 191 14.92 -14.74 -3.43
N ASP A 192 15.44 -14.13 -2.35
CA ASP A 192 16.89 -13.97 -2.17
C ASP A 192 17.58 -15.26 -1.74
N LYS A 193 18.85 -15.37 -2.10
CA LYS A 193 19.72 -16.49 -1.65
C LYS A 193 20.20 -16.30 -0.21
N LYS A 194 20.23 -15.08 0.28
CA LYS A 194 20.72 -14.73 1.60
C LYS A 194 19.68 -13.87 2.35
N HIS A 195 19.40 -14.27 3.57
CA HIS A 195 18.48 -13.56 4.45
C HIS A 195 19.24 -12.91 5.61
N PHE A 196 18.67 -11.83 6.13
CA PHE A 196 19.26 -11.05 7.21
C PHE A 196 18.21 -10.82 8.32
N PRO A 197 18.64 -10.82 9.59
CA PRO A 197 17.73 -10.48 10.67
C PRO A 197 17.32 -9.02 10.57
N ILE A 198 16.06 -8.76 10.87
CA ILE A 198 15.51 -7.41 10.92
C ILE A 198 15.44 -6.85 12.34
N ALA A 199 15.33 -7.71 13.37
CA ALA A 199 15.32 -7.24 14.75
C ALA A 199 16.61 -6.45 15.04
N PHE A 200 16.47 -5.22 15.58
CA PHE A 200 17.57 -4.28 15.86
C PHE A 200 18.46 -3.95 14.65
N ASN A 201 17.93 -4.02 13.43
CA ASN A 201 18.68 -3.84 12.19
C ASN A 201 17.89 -2.98 11.19
N ALA A 202 18.57 -2.48 10.15
CA ALA A 202 17.98 -1.82 9.00
C ALA A 202 18.51 -2.49 7.72
N LEU A 203 17.62 -2.88 6.82
CA LEU A 203 17.96 -3.56 5.58
C LEU A 203 17.71 -2.62 4.39
N PRO A 204 18.77 -2.14 3.69
CA PRO A 204 18.62 -1.23 2.55
C PRO A 204 18.26 -2.00 1.27
N GLN A 205 17.31 -2.92 1.40
CA GLN A 205 16.77 -3.72 0.31
C GLN A 205 15.33 -4.09 0.64
N ILE A 206 14.41 -3.79 -0.29
CA ILE A 206 13.03 -4.27 -0.26
C ILE A 206 12.72 -4.82 -1.65
N ASP A 207 12.29 -6.09 -1.71
CA ASP A 207 12.17 -6.85 -2.94
C ASP A 207 13.55 -7.17 -3.57
N LEU A 208 13.57 -7.78 -4.77
CA LEU A 208 14.78 -8.19 -5.46
C LEU A 208 15.47 -7.00 -6.14
N PHE A 209 16.78 -7.10 -6.29
CA PHE A 209 17.55 -6.17 -7.12
C PHE A 209 17.33 -6.41 -8.61
N THR A 210 17.33 -5.33 -9.36
CA THR A 210 17.41 -5.33 -10.83
C THR A 210 18.86 -5.22 -11.29
N GLU A 211 19.08 -5.37 -12.61
CA GLU A 211 20.41 -5.26 -13.20
C GLU A 211 21.05 -3.88 -13.01
N ASP A 212 20.23 -2.82 -12.91
CA ASP A 212 20.68 -1.45 -12.71
C ASP A 212 21.01 -1.12 -11.23
N GLY A 213 20.88 -2.10 -10.32
CA GLY A 213 21.18 -1.94 -8.91
C GLY A 213 20.07 -1.31 -8.08
N TYR A 214 18.92 -0.95 -8.67
CA TYR A 214 17.70 -0.62 -7.94
C TYR A 214 17.00 -1.88 -7.46
N THR A 215 16.22 -1.76 -6.39
CA THR A 215 15.24 -2.78 -6.04
C THR A 215 13.93 -2.57 -6.81
N PHE A 216 13.13 -3.63 -6.95
CA PHE A 216 11.79 -3.48 -7.54
C PHE A 216 10.93 -2.50 -6.73
N GLU A 217 11.12 -2.40 -5.42
CA GLU A 217 10.37 -1.44 -4.59
C GLU A 217 10.70 0.01 -4.97
N GLU A 218 11.97 0.32 -5.17
CA GLU A 218 12.43 1.64 -5.61
C GLU A 218 11.90 1.99 -7.01
N LEU A 219 11.93 1.01 -7.93
CA LEU A 219 11.37 1.21 -9.28
C LEU A 219 9.84 1.42 -9.26
N LYS A 220 9.11 0.77 -8.34
CA LYS A 220 7.68 1.06 -8.15
C LYS A 220 7.47 2.52 -7.78
N MET A 221 8.19 3.04 -6.80
CA MET A 221 8.08 4.45 -6.40
C MET A 221 8.40 5.41 -7.56
N ILE A 222 9.45 5.12 -8.34
CA ILE A 222 9.85 5.95 -9.47
C ILE A 222 8.79 5.95 -10.58
N ASN A 223 8.37 4.77 -11.01
CA ASN A 223 7.51 4.63 -12.19
C ASN A 223 6.04 4.94 -11.88
N GLU A 224 5.56 4.51 -10.71
CA GLU A 224 4.19 4.75 -10.29
C GLU A 224 3.95 6.25 -10.05
N THR A 225 4.91 6.99 -9.46
CA THR A 225 4.84 8.45 -9.30
C THR A 225 4.58 9.14 -10.63
N LYS A 226 5.37 8.81 -11.67
CA LYS A 226 5.20 9.40 -13.00
C LYS A 226 3.84 9.10 -13.58
N LYS A 227 3.39 7.84 -13.50
CA LYS A 227 2.10 7.43 -14.04
C LYS A 227 0.93 8.10 -13.32
N ILE A 228 0.94 8.16 -11.98
CA ILE A 228 -0.12 8.77 -11.18
C ILE A 228 -0.21 10.27 -11.44
N MET A 229 0.93 10.95 -11.50
CA MET A 229 1.00 12.40 -11.76
C MET A 229 0.81 12.77 -13.24
N GLY A 230 0.88 11.80 -14.16
CA GLY A 230 0.80 12.05 -15.59
C GLY A 230 1.97 12.92 -16.11
N ASP A 231 3.15 12.83 -15.48
CA ASP A 231 4.32 13.63 -15.82
C ASP A 231 5.59 12.76 -15.84
N ASP A 232 6.03 12.38 -17.02
CA ASP A 232 7.25 11.57 -17.21
C ASP A 232 8.55 12.35 -16.95
N HIS A 233 8.47 13.69 -16.87
CA HIS A 233 9.64 14.57 -16.70
C HIS A 233 10.05 14.73 -15.23
N ILE A 234 9.19 14.39 -14.27
CA ILE A 234 9.53 14.42 -12.84
C ILE A 234 10.72 13.50 -12.58
N LYS A 235 11.77 14.06 -12.01
CA LYS A 235 12.97 13.31 -11.61
C LYS A 235 12.72 12.69 -10.24
N VAL A 236 12.67 11.37 -10.17
CA VAL A 236 12.44 10.65 -8.91
C VAL A 236 13.64 9.77 -8.61
N SER A 237 14.15 9.86 -7.37
CA SER A 237 15.15 8.94 -6.82
C SER A 237 14.65 8.40 -5.50
N ALA A 238 14.66 7.08 -5.35
CA ALA A 238 14.15 6.40 -4.16
C ALA A 238 15.23 5.49 -3.55
N THR A 239 15.30 5.46 -2.22
CA THR A 239 16.05 4.48 -1.45
C THR A 239 15.09 3.84 -0.45
N CYS A 240 14.85 2.54 -0.58
CA CYS A 240 13.87 1.84 0.24
C CYS A 240 14.54 0.99 1.32
N VAL A 241 14.26 1.30 2.58
CA VAL A 241 14.88 0.63 3.74
C VAL A 241 13.81 -0.05 4.60
N ARG A 242 14.00 -1.33 4.91
CA ARG A 242 13.19 -2.05 5.89
C ARG A 242 13.75 -1.79 7.29
N ILE A 243 12.88 -1.41 8.23
CA ILE A 243 13.23 -1.15 9.63
C ILE A 243 12.39 -2.03 10.57
N PRO A 244 12.82 -2.26 11.84
CA PRO A 244 12.14 -3.15 12.77
C PRO A 244 10.90 -2.51 13.42
N VAL A 245 10.02 -1.96 12.59
CA VAL A 245 8.71 -1.41 12.97
C VAL A 245 7.64 -2.36 12.47
N ILE A 246 6.63 -2.64 13.29
CA ILE A 246 5.59 -3.62 12.95
C ILE A 246 4.70 -3.09 11.82
N SER A 247 4.19 -1.85 11.94
CA SER A 247 3.24 -1.23 11.01
C SER A 247 3.48 0.28 10.94
N GLY A 248 3.10 0.91 9.84
CA GLY A 248 3.33 2.33 9.57
C GLY A 248 4.65 2.57 8.86
N HIS A 249 4.61 2.89 7.55
CA HIS A 249 5.79 3.33 6.81
C HIS A 249 6.03 4.81 7.09
N SER A 250 7.30 5.20 7.18
CA SER A 250 7.72 6.59 7.26
C SER A 250 8.62 6.93 6.07
N GLU A 251 8.66 8.21 5.69
CA GLU A 251 9.45 8.67 4.56
C GLU A 251 10.07 10.02 4.88
N SER A 252 11.32 10.19 4.44
CA SER A 252 11.97 11.49 4.35
C SER A 252 12.02 11.89 2.88
N VAL A 253 11.35 12.99 2.54
CA VAL A 253 11.17 13.42 1.16
C VAL A 253 11.76 14.81 0.97
N TYR A 254 12.71 14.94 0.03
CA TYR A 254 13.18 16.23 -0.48
C TYR A 254 12.54 16.49 -1.82
N ILE A 255 12.06 17.70 -2.04
CA ILE A 255 11.46 18.11 -3.32
C ILE A 255 12.07 19.39 -3.87
N GLU A 256 12.09 19.50 -5.19
CA GLU A 256 12.32 20.75 -5.89
C GLU A 256 11.04 21.12 -6.64
N VAL A 257 10.57 22.35 -6.42
CA VAL A 257 9.37 22.89 -7.07
C VAL A 257 9.73 23.73 -8.27
N LYS A 258 8.79 23.89 -9.21
CA LYS A 258 9.01 24.65 -10.46
C LYS A 258 8.77 26.14 -10.27
N GLU A 259 7.80 26.52 -9.43
CA GLU A 259 7.39 27.89 -9.23
C GLU A 259 8.08 28.50 -7.99
N GLU A 260 8.38 29.79 -8.06
CA GLU A 260 8.94 30.55 -6.93
C GLU A 260 7.88 30.85 -5.87
N GLY A 261 8.31 31.21 -4.67
CA GLY A 261 7.44 31.66 -3.59
C GLY A 261 6.97 30.57 -2.63
N ALA A 262 7.41 29.32 -2.79
CA ALA A 262 7.20 28.28 -1.80
C ALA A 262 7.93 28.64 -0.50
N SER A 263 7.24 28.52 0.61
CA SER A 263 7.80 28.71 1.96
C SER A 263 7.21 27.68 2.91
N VAL A 264 7.89 27.43 4.03
CA VAL A 264 7.39 26.53 5.08
C VAL A 264 5.95 26.90 5.48
N ALA A 265 5.68 28.19 5.72
CA ALA A 265 4.37 28.64 6.13
C ALA A 265 3.28 28.40 5.07
N SER A 266 3.57 28.66 3.80
CA SER A 266 2.60 28.43 2.72
C SER A 266 2.34 26.94 2.50
N ILE A 267 3.35 26.09 2.62
CA ILE A 267 3.19 24.64 2.51
C ILE A 267 2.42 24.06 3.70
N GLN A 268 2.70 24.52 4.93
CA GLN A 268 1.92 24.13 6.11
C GLN A 268 0.43 24.49 5.95
N GLU A 269 0.12 25.66 5.39
CA GLU A 269 -1.28 26.05 5.15
C GLU A 269 -1.95 25.16 4.09
N LEU A 270 -1.24 24.77 3.05
CA LEU A 270 -1.73 23.78 2.07
C LEU A 270 -2.02 22.44 2.73
N MET A 271 -1.11 21.95 3.58
CA MET A 271 -1.24 20.65 4.24
C MET A 271 -2.40 20.60 5.23
N LYS A 272 -2.69 21.67 5.96
CA LYS A 272 -3.84 21.74 6.89
C LYS A 272 -5.17 21.48 6.20
N ASN A 273 -5.28 21.84 4.93
CA ASN A 273 -6.52 21.76 4.15
C ASN A 273 -6.49 20.61 3.13
N ALA A 274 -5.40 19.84 3.05
CA ALA A 274 -5.22 18.77 2.07
C ALA A 274 -6.09 17.55 2.39
N PRO A 275 -6.85 17.02 1.41
CA PRO A 275 -7.58 15.78 1.58
C PRO A 275 -6.65 14.62 1.96
N GLY A 276 -7.06 13.81 2.93
CA GLY A 276 -6.29 12.64 3.36
C GLY A 276 -5.04 12.94 4.18
N VAL A 277 -4.69 14.21 4.42
CA VAL A 277 -3.49 14.62 5.18
C VAL A 277 -3.89 15.10 6.58
N GLU A 278 -3.03 14.80 7.55
CA GLU A 278 -3.06 15.34 8.90
C GLU A 278 -1.69 15.97 9.20
N LEU A 279 -1.64 17.29 9.33
CA LEU A 279 -0.42 18.01 9.66
C LEU A 279 -0.14 17.92 11.17
N GLN A 280 0.94 17.29 11.55
CA GLN A 280 1.46 17.21 12.92
C GLN A 280 2.87 17.82 12.96
N ASP A 281 2.95 19.14 13.03
CA ASP A 281 4.20 19.89 12.96
C ASP A 281 4.24 21.03 13.97
N ASP A 282 4.51 20.69 15.23
CA ASP A 282 4.77 21.64 16.31
C ASP A 282 6.07 21.27 17.06
N PRO A 283 7.23 21.64 16.53
CA PRO A 283 8.52 21.30 17.14
C PRO A 283 8.70 21.84 18.55
N ALA A 284 8.06 22.97 18.89
CA ALA A 284 8.17 23.58 20.22
C ALA A 284 7.53 22.70 21.30
N ASN A 285 6.47 21.99 20.96
CA ASN A 285 5.76 21.05 21.82
C ASN A 285 6.09 19.58 21.49
N GLN A 286 7.07 19.30 20.64
CA GLN A 286 7.49 17.96 20.23
C GLN A 286 6.35 17.15 19.59
N VAL A 287 5.46 17.82 18.84
CA VAL A 287 4.39 17.17 18.07
C VAL A 287 4.89 16.83 16.68
N TYR A 288 4.94 15.56 16.37
CA TYR A 288 5.34 14.98 15.09
C TYR A 288 4.78 13.57 14.93
N PRO A 289 4.52 13.10 13.71
CA PRO A 289 3.99 11.77 13.50
C PRO A 289 5.02 10.68 13.82
N THR A 290 4.52 9.58 14.38
CA THR A 290 5.29 8.36 14.59
C THR A 290 4.59 7.17 13.93
N ALA A 291 5.37 6.13 13.58
CA ALA A 291 4.80 4.93 12.97
C ALA A 291 3.75 4.25 13.86
N LEU A 292 3.91 4.30 15.18
CA LEU A 292 2.95 3.71 16.14
C LEU A 292 1.62 4.47 16.16
N GLU A 293 1.67 5.79 16.13
CA GLU A 293 0.46 6.65 16.13
C GLU A 293 -0.25 6.65 14.79
N ALA A 294 0.52 6.62 13.69
CA ALA A 294 -0.04 6.53 12.35
C ALA A 294 -0.71 5.16 12.09
N ALA A 295 -0.25 4.09 12.77
CA ALA A 295 -0.81 2.77 12.59
C ALA A 295 -2.29 2.72 13.03
N GLY A 296 -3.20 2.51 12.05
CA GLY A 296 -4.65 2.51 12.28
C GLY A 296 -5.34 3.85 11.99
N SER A 297 -4.59 4.92 11.75
CA SER A 297 -5.14 6.15 11.19
C SER A 297 -5.63 5.94 9.76
N HIS A 298 -6.64 6.73 9.35
CA HIS A 298 -7.14 6.80 7.97
C HIS A 298 -6.57 8.01 7.22
N ARG A 299 -5.61 8.73 7.81
CA ARG A 299 -4.96 9.90 7.23
C ARG A 299 -3.44 9.71 7.19
N PHE A 300 -2.82 10.30 6.19
CA PHE A 300 -1.37 10.38 6.11
C PHE A 300 -0.88 11.52 6.99
N GLN A 301 0.00 11.23 7.94
CA GLN A 301 0.54 12.21 8.85
C GLN A 301 1.82 12.80 8.27
N THR A 302 1.97 14.11 8.27
CA THR A 302 3.13 14.82 7.72
C THR A 302 3.67 15.87 8.69
N GLN A 303 4.99 16.16 8.57
CA GLN A 303 5.70 17.16 9.37
C GLN A 303 6.92 17.73 8.64
N ARG A 304 7.51 18.77 9.21
CA ARG A 304 8.81 19.38 8.80
C ARG A 304 8.84 19.74 7.32
N LEU A 305 7.91 20.54 6.96
CA LEU A 305 7.80 21.04 5.59
C LEU A 305 8.78 22.18 5.33
#